data_0c125d1fe21a126f9ef0c752af7d181c
#
_entry.id   0c125d1fe21a126f9ef0c752af7d181c
#
_cell.length_a   1.000
_cell.length_b   1.000
_cell.length_c   1.000
_cell.angle_alpha   90.00
_cell.angle_beta   90.00
_cell.angle_gamma   90.00
#
_symmetry.space_group_name_H-M   'P 1'
#
loop_
_entity.id
_entity.type
_entity.pdbx_description
1 polymer ?
#
loop_
_entity_poly.entity_id
_entity_poly.type
_entity_poly.pdbx_seq_one_letter_code
_entity_poly.pdbx_strand_id
1 'polypeptide(L)'
;MCKISVIVPVYNAEDTLETALSSVFMQTLTDIEILCINDGSTDHSADVLTSAQRRDGRVRCLTQENAGAGVARNRGIAEAKGEYVAFLDADDLYPGPYVLETLLTAAEKSGAMVCGGSIEKAKGNDVHPMFVFTEEGVHNTCDEPLDRFFARFLYKRSFLLENRL
;
A
#
# COMPACT_ATOMS: atom_id res chain seq x y z
N MET A 1 -15.98 -3.89 10.07
CA MET A 1 -15.96 -4.07 8.58
C MET A 1 -14.62 -3.57 8.11
N CYS A 2 -13.89 -4.32 7.28
CA CYS A 2 -12.54 -3.90 6.83
C CYS A 2 -12.62 -2.60 6.04
N LYS A 3 -11.88 -1.58 6.48
CA LYS A 3 -11.87 -0.26 5.84
C LYS A 3 -10.85 -0.20 4.71
N ILE A 4 -9.63 -0.68 4.95
CA ILE A 4 -8.53 -0.61 3.96
C ILE A 4 -7.92 -2.00 3.79
N SER A 5 -7.72 -2.41 2.53
CA SER A 5 -6.82 -3.49 2.16
C SER A 5 -5.48 -2.88 1.74
N VAL A 6 -4.42 -3.13 2.52
CA VAL A 6 -3.05 -2.76 2.14
C VAL A 6 -2.47 -3.91 1.31
N ILE A 7 -2.24 -3.67 0.03
CA ILE A 7 -1.70 -4.66 -0.90
C ILE A 7 -0.19 -4.48 -1.00
N VAL A 8 0.54 -5.56 -0.70
CA VAL A 8 2.01 -5.60 -0.72
C VAL A 8 2.45 -6.66 -1.74
N PRO A 9 2.85 -6.28 -2.96
CA PRO A 9 3.49 -7.20 -3.89
C PRO A 9 4.89 -7.53 -3.38
N VAL A 10 5.25 -8.81 -3.38
CA VAL A 10 6.53 -9.30 -2.83
C VAL A 10 7.23 -10.16 -3.86
N TYR A 11 8.45 -9.78 -4.24
CA TYR A 11 9.34 -10.58 -5.06
C TYR A 11 10.79 -10.33 -4.65
N ASN A 12 11.44 -11.34 -4.07
CA ASN A 12 12.83 -11.29 -3.62
C ASN A 12 13.14 -10.04 -2.79
N ALA A 13 12.44 -9.89 -1.66
CA ALA A 13 12.48 -8.72 -0.79
C ALA A 13 12.87 -9.08 0.66
N GLU A 14 13.64 -10.16 0.87
CA GLU A 14 13.98 -10.66 2.20
C GLU A 14 14.61 -9.61 3.12
N ASP A 15 15.38 -8.67 2.56
CA ASP A 15 16.10 -7.64 3.32
C ASP A 15 15.20 -6.45 3.76
N THR A 16 14.10 -6.19 3.06
CA THR A 16 13.29 -4.97 3.23
C THR A 16 11.88 -5.24 3.75
N LEU A 17 11.31 -6.40 3.42
CA LEU A 17 9.92 -6.76 3.67
C LEU A 17 9.52 -6.66 5.15
N GLU A 18 10.39 -7.05 6.08
CA GLU A 18 10.11 -6.96 7.52
C GLU A 18 9.92 -5.50 7.97
N THR A 19 10.73 -4.58 7.43
CA THR A 19 10.62 -3.15 7.71
C THR A 19 9.33 -2.57 7.13
N ALA A 20 9.02 -2.92 5.89
CA ALA A 20 7.77 -2.51 5.22
C ALA A 20 6.55 -2.94 6.03
N LEU A 21 6.44 -4.24 6.37
CA LEU A 21 5.33 -4.77 7.15
C LEU A 21 5.23 -4.17 8.55
N SER A 22 6.37 -3.95 9.22
CA SER A 22 6.40 -3.31 10.54
C SER A 22 5.79 -1.91 10.51
N SER A 23 6.00 -1.14 9.43
CA SER A 23 5.38 0.17 9.26
C SER A 23 3.85 0.12 9.14
N VAL A 24 3.32 -0.98 8.57
CA VAL A 24 1.87 -1.22 8.49
C VAL A 24 1.32 -1.69 9.85
N PHE A 25 2.04 -2.55 10.57
CA PHE A 25 1.62 -3.04 11.89
C PHE A 25 1.45 -1.91 12.91
N MET A 26 2.28 -0.86 12.80
CA MET A 26 2.25 0.31 13.68
C MET A 26 1.13 1.31 13.35
N GLN A 27 0.34 1.11 12.29
CA GLN A 27 -0.75 2.04 11.96
C GLN A 27 -1.83 2.05 13.03
N THR A 28 -2.32 3.23 13.38
CA THR A 28 -3.39 3.44 14.38
C THR A 28 -4.74 2.91 13.92
N LEU A 29 -4.97 2.92 12.60
CA LEU A 29 -6.16 2.33 12.00
C LEU A 29 -6.09 0.80 12.10
N THR A 30 -6.98 0.19 12.89
CA THR A 30 -7.00 -1.26 13.14
C THR A 30 -7.88 -2.04 12.17
N ASP A 31 -8.90 -1.41 11.60
CA ASP A 31 -9.86 -2.03 10.66
C ASP A 31 -9.27 -2.20 9.27
N ILE A 32 -8.10 -2.82 9.18
CA ILE A 32 -7.37 -3.08 7.94
C ILE A 32 -7.09 -4.57 7.78
N GLU A 33 -6.91 -5.01 6.53
CA GLU A 33 -6.20 -6.24 6.19
C GLU A 33 -4.90 -5.91 5.46
N ILE A 34 -3.91 -6.79 5.58
CA ILE A 34 -2.62 -6.68 4.91
C ILE A 34 -2.51 -7.87 3.96
N LEU A 35 -2.61 -7.59 2.67
CA LEU A 35 -2.66 -8.62 1.64
C LEU A 35 -1.34 -8.68 0.90
N CYS A 36 -0.47 -9.62 1.32
CA CYS A 36 0.82 -9.84 0.70
C CYS A 36 0.67 -10.83 -0.46
N ILE A 37 1.14 -10.43 -1.64
CA ILE A 37 1.13 -11.27 -2.83
C ILE A 37 2.57 -11.67 -3.15
N ASN A 38 2.96 -12.89 -2.78
CA ASN A 38 4.26 -13.45 -3.13
C ASN A 38 4.25 -13.85 -4.60
N ASP A 39 4.95 -13.08 -5.41
CA ASP A 39 5.06 -13.26 -6.87
C ASP A 39 6.22 -14.21 -7.24
N GLY A 40 6.23 -15.38 -6.60
CA GLY A 40 7.21 -16.43 -6.90
C GLY A 40 8.62 -16.12 -6.41
N SER A 41 8.78 -15.54 -5.21
CA SER A 41 10.09 -15.29 -4.61
C SER A 41 10.90 -16.58 -4.46
N THR A 42 12.20 -16.47 -4.70
CA THR A 42 13.18 -17.56 -4.60
C THR A 42 14.16 -17.41 -3.44
N ASP A 43 14.08 -16.28 -2.73
CA ASP A 43 14.80 -15.96 -1.51
C ASP A 43 13.99 -16.33 -0.24
N HIS A 44 14.38 -15.82 0.93
CA HIS A 44 13.69 -16.06 2.19
C HIS A 44 12.44 -15.18 2.43
N SER A 45 11.95 -14.45 1.43
CA SER A 45 10.72 -13.64 1.55
C SER A 45 9.52 -14.46 2.03
N ALA A 46 9.39 -15.72 1.60
CA ALA A 46 8.29 -16.60 2.02
C ALA A 46 8.34 -16.92 3.54
N ASP A 47 9.54 -17.02 4.11
CA ASP A 47 9.73 -17.25 5.55
C ASP A 47 9.35 -16.00 6.34
N VAL A 48 9.72 -14.81 5.85
CA VAL A 48 9.31 -13.52 6.43
C VAL A 48 7.79 -13.39 6.43
N LEU A 49 7.12 -13.70 5.32
CA LEU A 49 5.67 -13.66 5.22
C LEU A 49 4.99 -14.64 6.19
N THR A 50 5.53 -15.86 6.31
CA THR A 50 5.02 -16.86 7.26
C THR A 50 5.14 -16.38 8.70
N SER A 51 6.26 -15.74 9.05
CA SER A 51 6.47 -15.14 10.36
C SER A 51 5.49 -13.98 10.62
N ALA A 52 5.30 -13.11 9.63
CA ALA A 52 4.36 -11.99 9.69
C ALA A 52 2.92 -12.45 9.96
N GLN A 53 2.45 -13.50 9.26
CA GLN A 53 1.11 -14.07 9.48
C GLN A 53 0.90 -14.63 10.90
N ARG A 54 1.95 -15.18 11.50
CA ARG A 54 1.88 -15.69 12.89
C ARG A 54 1.83 -14.55 13.91
N ARG A 55 2.45 -13.42 13.59
CA ARG A 55 2.56 -12.26 14.48
C ARG A 55 1.34 -11.35 14.44
N ASP A 56 0.72 -11.19 13.28
CA ASP A 56 -0.42 -10.29 13.09
C ASP A 56 -1.53 -10.97 12.28
N GLY A 57 -2.67 -11.20 12.91
CA GLY A 57 -3.82 -11.86 12.29
C GLY A 57 -4.48 -11.09 11.16
N ARG A 58 -4.08 -9.83 10.92
CA ARG A 58 -4.55 -9.04 9.77
C ARG A 58 -3.82 -9.41 8.48
N VAL A 59 -2.70 -10.14 8.56
CA VAL A 59 -1.88 -10.53 7.40
C VAL A 59 -2.49 -11.75 6.70
N ARG A 60 -2.71 -11.62 5.40
CA ARG A 60 -3.06 -12.70 4.48
C ARG A 60 -1.99 -12.78 3.39
N CYS A 61 -1.47 -13.98 3.14
CA CYS A 61 -0.49 -14.20 2.08
C CYS A 61 -1.08 -15.08 0.99
N LEU A 62 -0.86 -14.67 -0.24
CA LEU A 62 -1.18 -15.45 -1.46
C LEU A 62 0.11 -15.62 -2.25
N THR A 63 0.31 -16.80 -2.84
CA THR A 63 1.47 -17.06 -3.70
C THR A 63 1.01 -17.30 -5.13
N GLN A 64 1.78 -16.83 -6.08
CA GLN A 64 1.62 -17.06 -7.51
C GLN A 64 2.96 -17.36 -8.18
N GLU A 65 2.92 -17.84 -9.41
CA GLU A 65 4.09 -17.85 -10.28
C GLU A 65 4.46 -16.42 -10.65
N ASN A 66 5.76 -16.15 -10.79
CA ASN A 66 6.24 -14.79 -11.10
C ASN A 66 5.63 -14.28 -12.40
N ALA A 67 4.88 -13.20 -12.28
CA ALA A 67 4.18 -12.54 -13.38
C ALA A 67 4.35 -11.00 -13.34
N GLY A 68 5.14 -10.50 -12.40
CA GLY A 68 5.45 -9.09 -12.23
C GLY A 68 4.51 -8.36 -11.26
N ALA A 69 5.03 -7.27 -10.70
CA ALA A 69 4.36 -6.51 -9.64
C ALA A 69 2.96 -6.00 -10.02
N GLY A 70 2.73 -5.66 -11.31
CA GLY A 70 1.41 -5.23 -11.80
C GLY A 70 0.37 -6.35 -11.68
N VAL A 71 0.73 -7.58 -12.05
CA VAL A 71 -0.18 -8.75 -11.93
C VAL A 71 -0.43 -9.08 -10.46
N ALA A 72 0.61 -9.00 -9.62
CA ALA A 72 0.47 -9.20 -8.18
C ALA A 72 -0.48 -8.17 -7.55
N ARG A 73 -0.38 -6.87 -7.92
CA ARG A 73 -1.31 -5.83 -7.45
C ARG A 73 -2.73 -6.09 -7.92
N ASN A 74 -2.94 -6.46 -9.19
CA ASN A 74 -4.26 -6.77 -9.73
C ASN A 74 -4.90 -7.95 -9.00
N ARG A 75 -4.12 -8.99 -8.68
CA ARG A 75 -4.59 -10.10 -7.85
C ARG A 75 -4.97 -9.61 -6.45
N GLY A 76 -4.16 -8.73 -5.86
CA GLY A 76 -4.46 -8.10 -4.58
C GLY A 76 -5.79 -7.33 -4.61
N ILE A 77 -6.05 -6.53 -5.65
CA ILE A 77 -7.32 -5.80 -5.82
C ILE A 77 -8.52 -6.76 -5.89
N ALA A 78 -8.38 -7.86 -6.63
CA ALA A 78 -9.45 -8.87 -6.76
C ALA A 78 -9.77 -9.55 -5.42
N GLU A 79 -8.77 -9.83 -4.61
CA GLU A 79 -8.86 -10.52 -3.31
C GLU A 79 -9.15 -9.59 -2.12
N ALA A 80 -9.05 -8.28 -2.32
CA ALA A 80 -9.25 -7.26 -1.31
C ALA A 80 -10.70 -7.26 -0.79
N LYS A 81 -10.85 -7.06 0.54
CA LYS A 81 -12.14 -6.98 1.25
C LYS A 81 -12.44 -5.57 1.76
N GLY A 82 -11.44 -4.71 1.77
CA GLY A 82 -11.56 -3.33 2.22
C GLY A 82 -12.45 -2.49 1.30
N GLU A 83 -13.06 -1.48 1.85
CA GLU A 83 -13.77 -0.45 1.09
C GLU A 83 -12.79 0.35 0.23
N TYR A 84 -11.60 0.54 0.75
CA TYR A 84 -10.48 1.21 0.09
C TYR A 84 -9.30 0.25 -0.09
N VAL A 85 -8.42 0.59 -1.03
CA VAL A 85 -7.17 -0.11 -1.32
C VAL A 85 -6.02 0.89 -1.22
N ALA A 86 -4.98 0.50 -0.49
CA ALA A 86 -3.69 1.15 -0.49
C ALA A 86 -2.63 0.18 -1.01
N PHE A 87 -1.61 0.69 -1.70
CA PHE A 87 -0.46 -0.10 -2.13
C PHE A 87 0.76 0.30 -1.33
N LEU A 88 1.59 -0.69 -0.99
CA LEU A 88 2.90 -0.48 -0.38
C LEU A 88 3.87 -1.45 -1.03
N ASP A 89 4.93 -0.94 -1.64
CA ASP A 89 5.97 -1.80 -2.18
C ASP A 89 6.82 -2.40 -1.04
N ALA A 90 7.37 -3.59 -1.26
CA ALA A 90 8.06 -4.35 -0.22
C ALA A 90 9.37 -3.71 0.27
N ASP A 91 9.83 -2.65 -0.39
CA ASP A 91 10.99 -1.83 -0.06
C ASP A 91 10.65 -0.41 0.40
N ASP A 92 9.34 -0.09 0.49
CA ASP A 92 8.82 1.17 0.99
C ASP A 92 8.28 1.04 2.43
N LEU A 93 8.00 2.17 3.07
CA LEU A 93 7.41 2.21 4.41
C LEU A 93 6.49 3.44 4.60
N TYR A 94 5.54 3.31 5.50
CA TYR A 94 4.80 4.47 6.01
C TYR A 94 5.65 5.22 7.04
N PRO A 95 5.84 6.55 6.89
CA PRO A 95 6.75 7.34 7.73
C PRO A 95 6.25 7.54 9.17
N GLY A 96 5.02 7.13 9.48
CA GLY A 96 4.46 7.27 10.82
C GLY A 96 3.16 6.48 11.00
N PRO A 97 2.64 6.43 12.24
CA PRO A 97 1.52 5.54 12.57
C PRO A 97 0.14 6.05 12.13
N TYR A 98 0.01 7.29 11.70
CA TYR A 98 -1.28 7.93 11.39
C TYR A 98 -1.60 8.01 9.90
N VAL A 99 -0.75 7.47 9.02
CA VAL A 99 -0.86 7.67 7.56
C VAL A 99 -2.19 7.14 7.02
N LEU A 100 -2.53 5.90 7.32
CA LEU A 100 -3.76 5.29 6.81
C LEU A 100 -5.02 5.95 7.40
N GLU A 101 -5.01 6.31 8.67
CA GLU A 101 -6.11 7.01 9.33
C GLU A 101 -6.34 8.40 8.73
N THR A 102 -5.26 9.13 8.46
CA THR A 102 -5.30 10.46 7.84
C THR A 102 -5.88 10.39 6.42
N LEU A 103 -5.37 9.46 5.60
CA LEU A 103 -5.87 9.27 4.23
C LEU A 103 -7.34 8.85 4.20
N LEU A 104 -7.74 7.92 5.07
CA LEU A 104 -9.12 7.47 5.18
C LEU A 104 -10.06 8.62 5.58
N THR A 105 -9.68 9.38 6.60
CA THR A 105 -10.46 10.53 7.08
C THR A 105 -10.65 11.57 5.98
N ALA A 106 -9.58 11.87 5.22
CA ALA A 106 -9.64 12.80 4.11
C ALA A 106 -10.54 12.27 2.97
N ALA A 107 -10.42 10.98 2.62
CA ALA A 107 -11.24 10.35 1.59
C ALA A 107 -12.74 10.31 1.97
N GLU A 108 -13.07 9.95 3.21
CA GLU A 108 -14.46 9.92 3.70
C GLU A 108 -15.06 11.33 3.77
N LYS A 109 -14.29 12.32 4.22
CA LYS A 109 -14.73 13.72 4.32
C LYS A 109 -14.98 14.37 2.97
N SER A 110 -14.13 14.09 1.98
CA SER A 110 -14.25 14.67 0.63
C SER A 110 -15.16 13.88 -0.30
N GLY A 111 -15.44 12.61 0.01
CA GLY A 111 -16.09 11.67 -0.90
C GLY A 111 -15.22 11.29 -2.11
N ALA A 112 -13.92 11.55 -2.06
CA ALA A 112 -13.00 11.31 -3.16
C ALA A 112 -12.85 9.82 -3.46
N MET A 113 -12.77 9.47 -4.75
CA MET A 113 -12.48 8.11 -5.21
C MET A 113 -11.00 7.77 -5.08
N VAL A 114 -10.13 8.78 -5.09
CA VAL A 114 -8.69 8.70 -4.91
C VAL A 114 -8.25 9.81 -3.98
N CYS A 115 -7.52 9.46 -2.92
CA CYS A 115 -6.99 10.41 -1.96
C CYS A 115 -5.50 10.15 -1.79
N GLY A 116 -4.65 11.16 -1.87
CA GLY A 116 -3.21 11.01 -1.85
C GLY A 116 -2.50 11.88 -0.85
N GLY A 117 -1.28 11.48 -0.53
CA GLY A 117 -0.35 12.19 0.32
C GLY A 117 0.97 12.52 -0.40
N SER A 118 1.85 13.21 0.30
CA SER A 118 3.22 13.45 -0.16
C SER A 118 4.05 12.18 -0.08
N ILE A 119 5.14 12.12 -0.85
CA ILE A 119 6.11 11.03 -0.82
C ILE A 119 7.51 11.60 -0.61
N GLU A 120 8.31 10.90 0.17
CA GLU A 120 9.69 11.24 0.47
C GLU A 120 10.60 10.06 0.11
N LYS A 121 11.82 10.36 -0.27
CA LYS A 121 12.87 9.35 -0.46
C LYS A 121 13.82 9.39 0.72
N ALA A 122 13.97 8.26 1.39
CA ALA A 122 14.94 8.08 2.46
C ALA A 122 16.20 7.37 1.93
N LYS A 123 17.38 7.86 2.35
CA LYS A 123 18.65 7.19 2.14
C LYS A 123 19.46 7.26 3.43
N GLY A 124 19.43 6.18 4.22
CA GLY A 124 19.93 6.21 5.58
C GLY A 124 19.12 7.20 6.43
N ASN A 125 19.77 8.18 7.05
CA ASN A 125 19.13 9.22 7.84
C ASN A 125 18.72 10.46 7.03
N ASP A 126 19.09 10.52 5.76
CA ASP A 126 18.74 11.63 4.88
C ASP A 126 17.38 11.39 4.24
N VAL A 127 16.45 12.32 4.47
CA VAL A 127 15.09 12.28 3.91
C VAL A 127 14.94 13.47 2.97
N HIS A 128 14.54 13.19 1.74
CA HIS A 128 14.32 14.21 0.71
C HIS A 128 12.91 14.12 0.18
N PRO A 129 12.16 15.23 0.10
CA PRO A 129 10.85 15.24 -0.53
C PRO A 129 11.00 14.92 -2.02
N MET A 130 10.22 13.96 -2.50
CA MET A 130 10.13 13.63 -3.93
C MET A 130 8.94 14.31 -4.58
N PHE A 131 7.82 14.31 -3.89
CA PHE A 131 6.60 14.96 -4.29
C PHE A 131 5.86 15.47 -3.05
N VAL A 132 5.55 16.76 -3.04
CA VAL A 132 4.85 17.40 -1.91
C VAL A 132 3.66 18.16 -2.45
N PHE A 133 2.47 17.84 -1.96
CA PHE A 133 1.31 18.71 -2.14
C PHE A 133 1.52 19.97 -1.31
N THR A 134 1.44 21.11 -1.95
CA THR A 134 1.61 22.43 -1.29
C THR A 134 0.33 22.91 -0.64
N GLU A 135 -0.82 22.39 -1.07
CA GLU A 135 -2.13 22.76 -0.59
C GLU A 135 -3.05 21.54 -0.46
N GLU A 136 -3.92 21.57 0.55
CA GLU A 136 -5.02 20.61 0.65
C GLU A 136 -6.14 21.01 -0.31
N GLY A 137 -6.67 20.05 -1.07
CA GLY A 137 -7.78 20.33 -1.97
C GLY A 137 -8.05 19.22 -2.97
N VAL A 138 -8.94 19.52 -3.88
CA VAL A 138 -9.21 18.66 -5.05
C VAL A 138 -8.27 19.07 -6.16
N HIS A 139 -7.39 18.19 -6.57
CA HIS A 139 -6.44 18.39 -7.64
C HIS A 139 -6.90 17.65 -8.90
N ASN A 140 -6.74 18.28 -10.05
CA ASN A 140 -6.95 17.61 -11.33
C ASN A 140 -5.67 16.86 -11.71
N THR A 141 -5.74 15.54 -11.78
CA THR A 141 -4.59 14.69 -12.13
C THR A 141 -4.02 14.97 -13.52
N CYS A 142 -4.77 15.65 -14.39
CA CYS A 142 -4.28 16.06 -15.71
C CYS A 142 -3.33 17.27 -15.65
N ASP A 143 -3.42 18.07 -14.60
CA ASP A 143 -2.61 19.28 -14.42
C ASP A 143 -1.33 19.02 -13.61
N GLU A 144 -1.26 17.84 -12.95
CA GLU A 144 -0.08 17.41 -12.20
C GLU A 144 0.91 16.67 -13.11
N PRO A 145 2.23 16.86 -12.93
CA PRO A 145 3.21 16.06 -13.63
C PRO A 145 2.93 14.59 -13.36
N LEU A 146 2.93 13.78 -14.42
CA LEU A 146 2.59 12.36 -14.43
C LEU A 146 3.13 11.65 -13.19
N ASP A 147 2.25 11.46 -12.24
CA ASP A 147 2.57 10.82 -10.98
C ASP A 147 2.56 9.30 -11.18
N ARG A 148 3.75 8.74 -11.20
CA ARG A 148 3.96 7.28 -11.30
C ARG A 148 3.92 6.59 -9.94
N PHE A 149 3.78 7.36 -8.85
CA PHE A 149 3.83 6.85 -7.48
C PHE A 149 2.44 6.51 -6.95
N PHE A 150 1.84 5.46 -7.51
CA PHE A 150 0.53 4.96 -7.05
C PHE A 150 0.52 4.55 -5.56
N ALA A 151 1.68 4.24 -4.97
CA ALA A 151 1.80 3.83 -3.57
C ALA A 151 1.42 4.92 -2.55
N ARG A 152 1.39 6.20 -2.96
CA ARG A 152 0.99 7.31 -2.07
C ARG A 152 -0.51 7.55 -2.01
N PHE A 153 -1.32 6.78 -2.73
CA PHE A 153 -2.75 6.98 -2.83
C PHE A 153 -3.55 5.90 -2.12
N LEU A 154 -4.68 6.33 -1.57
CA LEU A 154 -5.78 5.49 -1.13
C LEU A 154 -6.86 5.54 -2.21
N TYR A 155 -7.25 4.40 -2.72
CA TYR A 155 -8.23 4.26 -3.79
C TYR A 155 -9.52 3.65 -3.27
N LYS A 156 -10.67 4.20 -3.65
CA LYS A 156 -11.94 3.52 -3.42
C LYS A 156 -11.95 2.24 -4.27
N ARG A 157 -12.15 1.08 -3.64
CA ARG A 157 -12.04 -0.22 -4.33
C ARG A 157 -13.00 -0.34 -5.50
N SER A 158 -14.23 0.17 -5.38
CA SER A 158 -15.20 0.17 -6.48
C SER A 158 -14.68 0.92 -7.71
N PHE A 159 -13.98 2.04 -7.51
CA PHE A 159 -13.36 2.80 -8.60
C PHE A 159 -12.32 1.98 -9.38
N LEU A 160 -11.46 1.23 -8.68
CA LEU A 160 -10.45 0.36 -9.33
C LEU A 160 -11.12 -0.74 -10.16
N LEU A 161 -12.17 -1.39 -9.61
CA LEU A 161 -12.87 -2.48 -10.27
C LEU A 161 -13.69 -2.01 -11.50
N GLU A 162 -14.36 -0.87 -11.40
CA GLU A 162 -15.18 -0.31 -12.48
C GLU A 162 -14.31 0.16 -13.67
N ASN A 163 -13.12 0.69 -13.39
CA ASN A 163 -12.21 1.20 -14.42
C ASN A 163 -11.18 0.18 -14.90
N ARG A 164 -11.19 -1.03 -14.33
CA ARG A 164 -10.23 -2.11 -14.66
C ARG A 164 -8.75 -1.67 -14.51
N LEU A 165 -8.50 -0.87 -13.49
CA LEU A 165 -7.18 -0.35 -13.15
C LEU A 165 -6.39 -1.39 -12.35
#